data_85eeac1fc3648de59994b72147611042
#
_entry.id   85eeac1fc3648de59994b72147611042
#
_cell.length_a   1.000
_cell.length_b   1.000
_cell.length_c   1.000
_cell.angle_alpha   90.00
_cell.angle_beta   90.00
_cell.angle_gamma   90.00
#
_symmetry.space_group_name_H-M   'P 1'
#
loop_
_entity.id
_entity.type
_entity.pdbx_description
1 polymer ?
#
loop_
_entity_poly.entity_id
_entity_poly.type
_entity_poly.pdbx_seq_one_letter_code
_entity_poly.pdbx_strand_id
1 'polypeptide(L)'
;QQRASEKGQHVLQTLIELGDWYQATSRPTIALPYYTEAAALLATEPDPTLGNPLFAPRMIYYKPPISATRGLNTLTGQYSIRKAVFNFDVSETGATENIAVVLTDMSEGQLSHSRRSMSRAIYSPRFVDGKPAATAGVSYTAEWYEEHDPKKAAPASVPLPEREKEPEPVSPAGG
;
A
#
# COMPACT_ATOMS: atom_id res chain seq x y z
N GLN A 1 -10.77 34.96 15.54
CA GLN A 1 -10.72 34.12 14.31
C GLN A 1 -9.91 32.86 14.54
N GLN A 2 -8.69 32.92 15.12
CA GLN A 2 -7.81 31.76 15.33
C GLN A 2 -8.44 30.64 16.16
N ARG A 3 -9.11 30.96 17.29
CA ARG A 3 -9.81 29.96 18.13
C ARG A 3 -11.02 29.30 17.46
N ALA A 4 -11.70 29.99 16.54
CA ALA A 4 -12.81 29.41 15.79
C ALA A 4 -12.30 28.40 14.74
N SER A 5 -11.19 28.72 14.07
CA SER A 5 -10.50 27.81 13.14
C SER A 5 -9.97 26.56 13.85
N GLU A 6 -9.33 26.69 15.01
CA GLU A 6 -8.86 25.55 15.82
C GLU A 6 -10.01 24.63 16.24
N LYS A 7 -11.17 25.20 16.61
CA LYS A 7 -12.34 24.41 16.97
C LYS A 7 -12.94 23.67 15.78
N GLY A 8 -12.98 24.31 14.61
CA GLY A 8 -13.39 23.67 13.36
C GLY A 8 -12.50 22.49 12.97
N GLN A 9 -11.18 22.65 13.10
CA GLN A 9 -10.19 21.60 12.85
C GLN A 9 -10.38 20.40 13.79
N HIS A 10 -10.62 20.62 15.08
CA HIS A 10 -10.89 19.54 16.03
C HIS A 10 -12.17 18.76 15.71
N VAL A 11 -13.22 19.44 15.30
CA VAL A 11 -14.47 18.79 14.89
C VAL A 11 -14.25 17.96 13.63
N LEU A 12 -13.57 18.50 12.63
CA LEU A 12 -13.24 17.80 11.40
C LEU A 12 -12.43 16.52 11.70
N GLN A 13 -11.37 16.66 12.49
CA GLN A 13 -10.53 15.51 12.89
C GLN A 13 -11.34 14.45 13.61
N THR A 14 -12.19 14.83 14.56
CA THR A 14 -13.04 13.91 15.31
C THR A 14 -14.01 13.15 14.41
N LEU A 15 -14.61 13.81 13.44
CA LEU A 15 -15.51 13.18 12.47
C LEU A 15 -14.79 12.16 11.61
N ILE A 16 -13.60 12.49 11.14
CA ILE A 16 -12.77 11.55 10.36
C ILE A 16 -12.38 10.35 11.20
N GLU A 17 -11.93 10.54 12.44
CA GLU A 17 -11.54 9.46 13.35
C GLU A 17 -12.71 8.54 13.70
N LEU A 18 -13.91 9.08 13.91
CA LEU A 18 -15.12 8.29 14.10
C LEU A 18 -15.47 7.49 12.85
N GLY A 19 -15.40 8.11 11.68
CA GLY A 19 -15.56 7.43 10.40
C GLY A 19 -14.57 6.26 10.25
N ASP A 20 -13.29 6.51 10.51
CA ASP A 20 -12.22 5.51 10.45
C ASP A 20 -12.47 4.35 11.42
N TRP A 21 -12.89 4.65 12.65
CA TRP A 21 -13.18 3.62 13.66
C TRP A 21 -14.33 2.72 13.24
N TYR A 22 -15.44 3.29 12.74
CA TYR A 22 -16.56 2.50 12.23
C TYR A 22 -16.18 1.72 10.97
N GLN A 23 -15.38 2.31 10.10
CA GLN A 23 -14.87 1.64 8.91
C GLN A 23 -13.98 0.44 9.28
N ALA A 24 -13.03 0.62 10.21
CA ALA A 24 -12.15 -0.44 10.71
C ALA A 24 -12.92 -1.60 11.35
N THR A 25 -14.09 -1.33 11.93
CA THR A 25 -14.98 -2.34 12.52
C THR A 25 -15.98 -2.94 11.52
N SER A 26 -15.75 -2.74 10.21
CA SER A 26 -16.60 -3.24 9.11
C SER A 26 -18.05 -2.74 9.18
N ARG A 27 -18.25 -1.47 9.54
CA ARG A 27 -19.55 -0.79 9.63
C ARG A 27 -19.63 0.43 8.70
N PRO A 28 -19.44 0.25 7.37
CA PRO A 28 -19.36 1.36 6.44
C PRO A 28 -20.63 2.24 6.41
N THR A 29 -21.79 1.65 6.60
CA THR A 29 -23.07 2.39 6.66
C THR A 29 -23.15 3.38 7.83
N ILE A 30 -22.43 3.10 8.93
CA ILE A 30 -22.33 4.00 10.09
C ILE A 30 -21.17 4.99 9.89
N ALA A 31 -20.09 4.59 9.21
CA ALA A 31 -18.93 5.43 8.92
C ALA A 31 -19.25 6.56 7.95
N LEU A 32 -20.02 6.28 6.88
CA LEU A 32 -20.31 7.23 5.78
C LEU A 32 -20.93 8.55 6.25
N PRO A 33 -21.91 8.62 7.17
CA PRO A 33 -22.44 9.88 7.69
C PRO A 33 -21.37 10.78 8.28
N TYR A 34 -20.41 10.25 9.04
CA TYR A 34 -19.33 11.03 9.64
C TYR A 34 -18.38 11.61 8.58
N TYR A 35 -18.02 10.84 7.57
CA TYR A 35 -17.22 11.33 6.45
C TYR A 35 -17.99 12.37 5.62
N THR A 36 -19.31 12.20 5.44
CA THR A 36 -20.15 13.16 4.73
C THR A 36 -20.20 14.51 5.45
N GLU A 37 -20.35 14.48 6.78
CA GLU A 37 -20.33 15.70 7.59
C GLU A 37 -18.94 16.36 7.56
N ALA A 38 -17.86 15.58 7.64
CA ALA A 38 -16.49 16.05 7.48
C ALA A 38 -16.27 16.71 6.10
N ALA A 39 -16.79 16.11 5.03
CA ALA A 39 -16.72 16.68 3.68
C ALA A 39 -17.50 17.99 3.55
N ALA A 40 -18.65 18.09 4.20
CA ALA A 40 -19.45 19.33 4.23
C ALA A 40 -18.71 20.47 4.97
N LEU A 41 -18.05 20.16 6.10
CA LEU A 41 -17.21 21.12 6.82
C LEU A 41 -16.03 21.61 5.96
N LEU A 42 -15.33 20.71 5.29
CA LEU A 42 -14.23 21.06 4.38
C LEU A 42 -14.69 21.95 3.21
N ALA A 43 -15.92 21.80 2.73
CA ALA A 43 -16.48 22.63 1.68
C ALA A 43 -16.78 24.05 2.16
N THR A 44 -17.07 24.24 3.45
CA THR A 44 -17.38 25.57 4.05
C THR A 44 -16.15 26.30 4.55
N GLU A 45 -15.09 25.60 4.89
CA GLU A 45 -13.81 26.16 5.34
C GLU A 45 -12.67 25.69 4.43
N PRO A 46 -12.54 26.23 3.22
CA PRO A 46 -11.47 25.84 2.31
C PRO A 46 -10.14 26.43 2.82
N ASP A 47 -9.47 25.73 3.73
CA ASP A 47 -8.08 26.01 4.04
C ASP A 47 -7.21 25.14 3.11
N PRO A 48 -6.61 25.75 2.06
CA PRO A 48 -5.78 25.01 1.11
C PRO A 48 -4.51 24.44 1.74
N THR A 49 -4.14 24.88 2.96
CA THR A 49 -2.93 24.43 3.66
C THR A 49 -3.14 23.10 4.39
N LEU A 50 -4.37 22.73 4.72
CA LEU A 50 -4.69 21.52 5.49
C LEU A 50 -4.72 20.26 4.63
N GLY A 51 -4.73 20.36 3.30
CA GLY A 51 -4.98 19.23 2.42
C GLY A 51 -6.35 18.59 2.73
N ASN A 52 -7.03 18.09 1.74
CA ASN A 52 -8.30 17.39 1.98
C ASN A 52 -8.02 15.91 2.30
N PRO A 53 -8.16 15.47 3.59
CA PRO A 53 -7.90 14.07 3.95
C PRO A 53 -8.89 13.09 3.31
N LEU A 54 -9.99 13.59 2.72
CA LEU A 54 -11.00 12.81 2.02
C LEU A 54 -10.82 12.86 0.50
N PHE A 55 -9.76 13.52 0.01
CA PHE A 55 -9.51 13.65 -1.43
C PHE A 55 -9.06 12.34 -2.08
N ALA A 56 -8.34 11.50 -1.34
CA ALA A 56 -7.88 10.20 -1.80
C ALA A 56 -8.25 9.09 -0.82
N PRO A 57 -8.45 7.84 -1.29
CA PRO A 57 -8.70 6.73 -0.38
C PRO A 57 -7.46 6.49 0.49
N ARG A 58 -7.68 6.29 1.78
CA ARG A 58 -6.64 6.03 2.76
C ARG A 58 -6.85 4.67 3.38
N MET A 59 -5.78 3.86 3.46
CA MET A 59 -5.83 2.55 4.11
C MET A 59 -6.09 2.72 5.61
N ILE A 60 -7.22 2.19 6.10
CA ILE A 60 -7.62 2.21 7.50
C ILE A 60 -7.17 0.94 8.20
N TYR A 61 -7.32 -0.19 7.53
CA TYR A 61 -6.95 -1.48 8.09
C TYR A 61 -6.38 -2.42 7.03
N TYR A 62 -5.24 -3.00 7.36
CA TYR A 62 -4.63 -4.09 6.59
C TYR A 62 -4.02 -5.10 7.56
N LYS A 63 -4.36 -6.35 7.40
CA LYS A 63 -3.75 -7.45 8.15
C LYS A 63 -2.88 -8.27 7.20
N PRO A 64 -1.55 -8.13 7.28
CA PRO A 64 -0.66 -8.97 6.48
C PRO A 64 -0.82 -10.45 6.83
N PRO A 65 -0.51 -11.37 5.93
CA PRO A 65 -0.48 -12.79 6.24
C PRO A 65 0.47 -13.06 7.42
N ILE A 66 0.09 -13.90 8.38
CA ILE A 66 0.92 -14.23 9.55
C ILE A 66 2.28 -14.79 9.11
N SER A 67 2.27 -15.63 8.06
CA SER A 67 3.48 -16.18 7.46
C SER A 67 4.41 -15.13 6.84
N ALA A 68 3.86 -13.98 6.40
CA ALA A 68 4.65 -12.91 5.82
C ALA A 68 5.55 -12.20 6.84
N THR A 69 5.20 -12.27 8.13
CA THR A 69 5.92 -11.57 9.20
C THR A 69 6.77 -12.51 10.07
N ARG A 70 6.74 -13.82 9.80
CA ARG A 70 7.51 -14.80 10.59
C ARG A 70 9.01 -14.54 10.56
N GLY A 71 9.55 -14.14 9.41
CA GLY A 71 10.97 -13.83 9.26
C GLY A 71 11.45 -12.65 10.11
N LEU A 72 10.55 -11.77 10.57
CA LEU A 72 10.90 -10.63 11.43
C LEU A 72 11.25 -11.04 12.88
N ASN A 73 10.79 -12.21 13.31
CA ASN A 73 10.97 -12.71 14.69
C ASN A 73 12.19 -13.62 14.82
N THR A 74 13.06 -13.70 13.82
CA THR A 74 14.25 -14.54 13.88
C THR A 74 15.35 -13.87 14.69
N LEU A 75 15.93 -14.59 15.65
CA LEU A 75 17.03 -14.11 16.49
C LEU A 75 18.31 -13.80 15.68
N THR A 76 18.42 -14.30 14.46
CA THR A 76 19.57 -14.10 13.59
C THR A 76 19.54 -12.79 12.81
N GLY A 77 18.36 -12.16 12.67
CA GLY A 77 18.19 -10.93 11.89
C GLY A 77 18.47 -11.08 10.39
N GLN A 78 18.74 -12.28 9.90
CA GLN A 78 18.98 -12.56 8.49
C GLN A 78 17.67 -12.96 7.81
N TYR A 79 17.14 -12.09 6.99
CA TYR A 79 15.94 -12.34 6.19
C TYR A 79 16.07 -11.70 4.81
N SER A 80 15.37 -12.27 3.85
CA SER A 80 15.12 -11.68 2.54
C SER A 80 13.71 -11.13 2.48
N ILE A 81 13.51 -10.05 1.72
CA ILE A 81 12.20 -9.44 1.53
C ILE A 81 11.75 -9.74 0.10
N ARG A 82 10.60 -10.42 -0.03
CA ARG A 82 9.89 -10.58 -1.29
C ARG A 82 8.78 -9.53 -1.38
N LYS A 83 8.50 -9.04 -2.57
CA LYS A 83 7.53 -7.97 -2.78
C LYS A 83 6.49 -8.34 -3.84
N ALA A 84 5.29 -7.81 -3.67
CA ALA A 84 4.27 -7.82 -4.71
C ALA A 84 3.62 -6.44 -4.78
N VAL A 85 3.54 -5.89 -5.99
CA VAL A 85 2.81 -4.66 -6.27
C VAL A 85 1.42 -5.04 -6.74
N PHE A 86 0.42 -4.64 -5.98
CA PHE A 86 -0.99 -4.77 -6.31
C PHE A 86 -1.52 -3.47 -6.88
N ASN A 87 -2.36 -3.59 -7.90
CA ASN A 87 -3.21 -2.51 -8.38
C ASN A 87 -4.66 -2.96 -8.17
N PHE A 88 -5.51 -2.09 -7.64
CA PHE A 88 -6.89 -2.40 -7.29
C PHE A 88 -7.75 -1.13 -7.26
N ASP A 89 -9.06 -1.33 -7.20
CA ASP A 89 -10.01 -0.25 -7.03
C ASP A 89 -10.49 -0.20 -5.58
N VAL A 90 -10.84 0.99 -5.12
CA VAL A 90 -11.51 1.21 -3.83
C VAL A 90 -12.93 1.67 -4.12
N SER A 91 -13.91 0.92 -3.63
CA SER A 91 -15.33 1.24 -3.83
C SER A 91 -15.77 2.47 -3.01
N GLU A 92 -16.98 2.95 -3.25
CA GLU A 92 -17.61 4.02 -2.48
C GLU A 92 -17.78 3.69 -0.99
N THR A 93 -17.74 2.41 -0.64
CA THR A 93 -17.82 1.93 0.74
C THR A 93 -16.45 1.62 1.34
N GLY A 94 -15.35 1.84 0.60
CA GLY A 94 -13.99 1.58 1.06
C GLY A 94 -13.54 0.12 0.94
N ALA A 95 -14.27 -0.73 0.24
CA ALA A 95 -13.87 -2.10 -0.06
C ALA A 95 -12.87 -2.14 -1.23
N THR A 96 -11.93 -3.09 -1.19
CA THR A 96 -11.00 -3.33 -2.31
C THR A 96 -11.63 -4.25 -3.35
N GLU A 97 -11.54 -3.86 -4.62
CA GLU A 97 -12.10 -4.57 -5.77
C GLU A 97 -11.07 -4.68 -6.89
N ASN A 98 -11.29 -5.56 -7.88
CA ASN A 98 -10.48 -5.68 -9.10
C ASN A 98 -8.97 -5.83 -8.83
N ILE A 99 -8.59 -6.63 -7.82
CA ILE A 99 -7.19 -6.77 -7.37
C ILE A 99 -6.36 -7.51 -8.42
N ALA A 100 -5.45 -6.79 -9.06
CA ALA A 100 -4.48 -7.29 -10.00
C ALA A 100 -3.04 -7.22 -9.43
N VAL A 101 -2.17 -8.13 -9.87
CA VAL A 101 -0.74 -8.10 -9.55
C VAL A 101 0.00 -7.50 -10.74
N VAL A 102 0.74 -6.44 -10.50
CA VAL A 102 1.51 -5.74 -11.53
C VAL A 102 2.94 -6.29 -11.60
N LEU A 103 3.55 -6.51 -10.44
CA LEU A 103 4.91 -6.99 -10.31
C LEU A 103 5.04 -7.84 -9.05
N THR A 104 5.78 -8.95 -9.12
CA THR A 104 6.07 -9.76 -7.94
C THR A 104 7.32 -10.62 -8.11
N ASP A 105 8.04 -10.82 -7.02
CA ASP A 105 9.07 -11.86 -6.83
C ASP A 105 8.65 -12.88 -5.76
N MET A 106 7.39 -12.83 -5.33
CA MET A 106 6.78 -13.80 -4.42
C MET A 106 6.47 -15.11 -5.13
N SER A 107 6.55 -16.22 -4.41
CA SER A 107 6.00 -17.51 -4.87
C SER A 107 4.48 -17.46 -4.97
N GLU A 108 3.87 -18.37 -5.74
CA GLU A 108 2.42 -18.48 -5.91
C GLU A 108 1.67 -18.60 -4.57
N GLY A 109 2.22 -19.35 -3.62
CA GLY A 109 1.66 -19.51 -2.29
C GLY A 109 1.65 -18.18 -1.51
N GLN A 110 2.78 -17.47 -1.50
CA GLN A 110 2.92 -16.16 -0.86
C GLN A 110 1.97 -15.13 -1.49
N LEU A 111 1.92 -15.14 -2.83
CA LEU A 111 1.07 -14.24 -3.60
C LEU A 111 -0.41 -14.47 -3.31
N SER A 112 -0.85 -15.74 -3.25
CA SER A 112 -2.23 -16.11 -2.91
C SER A 112 -2.63 -15.62 -1.52
N HIS A 113 -1.76 -15.77 -0.52
CA HIS A 113 -1.99 -15.27 0.83
C HIS A 113 -2.04 -13.73 0.87
N SER A 114 -1.12 -13.06 0.19
CA SER A 114 -1.07 -11.60 0.11
C SER A 114 -2.31 -11.03 -0.57
N ARG A 115 -2.75 -11.64 -1.69
CA ARG A 115 -4.00 -11.25 -2.38
C ARG A 115 -5.23 -11.40 -1.48
N ARG A 116 -5.31 -12.49 -0.70
CA ARG A 116 -6.41 -12.69 0.27
C ARG A 116 -6.38 -11.63 1.38
N SER A 117 -5.21 -11.20 1.82
CA SER A 117 -5.09 -10.11 2.79
C SER A 117 -5.51 -8.78 2.17
N MET A 118 -5.13 -8.51 0.92
CA MET A 118 -5.55 -7.31 0.20
C MET A 118 -7.07 -7.25 -0.01
N SER A 119 -7.72 -8.38 -0.33
CA SER A 119 -9.18 -8.42 -0.50
C SER A 119 -9.97 -8.17 0.79
N ARG A 120 -9.29 -8.11 1.93
CA ARG A 120 -9.84 -7.78 3.25
C ARG A 120 -9.34 -6.44 3.79
N ALA A 121 -8.52 -5.75 3.01
CA ALA A 121 -8.09 -4.42 3.36
C ALA A 121 -9.28 -3.46 3.35
N ILE A 122 -9.27 -2.52 4.27
CA ILE A 122 -10.34 -1.55 4.45
C ILE A 122 -9.75 -0.16 4.23
N TYR A 123 -10.42 0.62 3.40
CA TYR A 123 -10.04 1.98 3.08
C TYR A 123 -11.12 2.97 3.52
N SER A 124 -10.74 4.22 3.78
CA SER A 124 -11.70 5.32 3.72
C SER A 124 -12.03 5.57 2.24
N PRO A 125 -13.32 5.77 1.87
CA PRO A 125 -13.65 6.16 0.51
C PRO A 125 -13.15 7.59 0.21
N ARG A 126 -12.93 7.88 -1.07
CA ARG A 126 -12.75 9.25 -1.53
C ARG A 126 -14.09 9.98 -1.56
N PHE A 127 -14.07 11.29 -1.33
CA PHE A 127 -15.25 12.14 -1.47
C PHE A 127 -15.06 13.15 -2.61
N VAL A 128 -16.08 13.26 -3.44
CA VAL A 128 -16.17 14.24 -4.54
C VAL A 128 -17.51 14.93 -4.40
N ASP A 129 -17.49 16.25 -4.34
CA ASP A 129 -18.70 17.08 -4.18
C ASP A 129 -19.58 16.61 -3.00
N GLY A 130 -18.95 16.27 -1.87
CA GLY A 130 -19.63 15.83 -0.66
C GLY A 130 -20.23 14.41 -0.71
N LYS A 131 -19.93 13.63 -1.75
CA LYS A 131 -20.43 12.25 -1.93
C LYS A 131 -19.26 11.26 -1.98
N PRO A 132 -19.43 10.05 -1.41
CA PRO A 132 -18.45 9.00 -1.58
C PRO A 132 -18.32 8.64 -3.06
N ALA A 133 -17.09 8.40 -3.50
CA ALA A 133 -16.78 8.07 -4.89
C ALA A 133 -15.76 6.95 -4.94
N ALA A 134 -15.96 6.01 -5.85
CA ALA A 134 -14.99 4.97 -6.15
C ALA A 134 -13.70 5.56 -6.70
N THR A 135 -12.58 4.88 -6.47
CA THR A 135 -11.27 5.26 -6.99
C THR A 135 -10.62 4.06 -7.65
N ALA A 136 -10.33 4.17 -8.93
CA ALA A 136 -9.61 3.14 -9.67
C ALA A 136 -8.09 3.32 -9.58
N GLY A 137 -7.36 2.22 -9.74
CA GLY A 137 -5.92 2.24 -9.93
C GLY A 137 -5.11 2.58 -8.67
N VAL A 138 -5.61 2.27 -7.48
CA VAL A 138 -4.85 2.39 -6.24
C VAL A 138 -3.76 1.34 -6.20
N SER A 139 -2.54 1.73 -5.83
CA SER A 139 -1.39 0.84 -5.77
C SER A 139 -0.94 0.59 -4.34
N TYR A 140 -0.55 -0.65 -4.04
CA TYR A 140 0.03 -1.03 -2.76
C TYR A 140 1.12 -2.09 -2.94
N THR A 141 2.24 -1.91 -2.23
CA THR A 141 3.33 -2.90 -2.21
C THR A 141 3.24 -3.72 -0.94
N ALA A 142 2.94 -5.01 -1.08
CA ALA A 142 2.99 -5.97 0.02
C ALA A 142 4.39 -6.55 0.14
N GLU A 143 4.83 -6.77 1.37
CA GLU A 143 6.12 -7.36 1.70
C GLU A 143 5.94 -8.71 2.39
N TRP A 144 6.85 -9.63 2.10
CA TRP A 144 6.94 -10.96 2.69
C TRP A 144 8.36 -11.19 3.17
N TYR A 145 8.52 -11.43 4.47
CA TYR A 145 9.82 -11.64 5.10
C TYR A 145 10.10 -13.14 5.19
N GLU A 146 11.15 -13.59 4.53
CA GLU A 146 11.62 -14.97 4.57
C GLU A 146 12.86 -15.05 5.44
N GLU A 147 12.87 -16.00 6.38
CA GLU A 147 14.06 -16.32 7.13
C GLU A 147 15.13 -16.88 6.19
N HIS A 148 16.33 -16.33 6.29
CA HIS A 148 17.47 -16.85 5.53
C HIS A 148 17.96 -18.12 6.20
N ASP A 149 17.64 -19.29 5.63
CA ASP A 149 18.22 -20.57 6.04
C ASP A 149 19.58 -20.73 5.38
N PRO A 150 20.70 -20.61 6.14
CA PRO A 150 22.05 -20.76 5.57
C PRO A 150 22.31 -22.18 5.03
N LYS A 151 21.48 -23.16 5.38
CA LYS A 151 21.55 -24.52 4.85
C LYS A 151 20.83 -24.70 3.51
N LYS A 152 19.97 -23.76 3.15
CA LYS A 152 19.27 -23.68 1.88
C LYS A 152 19.98 -22.68 0.96
N ALA A 153 21.33 -22.87 0.82
CA ALA A 153 22.12 -22.08 -0.11
C ALA A 153 21.46 -22.09 -1.48
N ALA A 154 21.33 -20.91 -2.09
CA ALA A 154 20.81 -20.74 -3.42
C ALA A 154 21.44 -21.79 -4.37
N PRO A 155 20.69 -22.33 -5.35
CA PRO A 155 21.30 -23.09 -6.41
C PRO A 155 22.43 -22.24 -7.00
N ALA A 156 23.63 -22.86 -7.12
CA ALA A 156 24.84 -22.21 -7.56
C ALA A 156 24.52 -21.23 -8.71
N SER A 157 24.89 -19.97 -8.52
CA SER A 157 24.78 -18.95 -9.55
C SER A 157 25.26 -19.52 -10.86
N VAL A 158 24.41 -19.51 -11.88
CA VAL A 158 24.80 -19.80 -13.26
C VAL A 158 26.03 -18.96 -13.53
N PRO A 159 27.17 -19.57 -13.92
CA PRO A 159 28.35 -18.80 -14.23
C PRO A 159 27.98 -17.78 -15.29
N LEU A 160 28.28 -16.51 -15.05
CA LEU A 160 28.20 -15.50 -16.08
C LEU A 160 28.99 -15.99 -17.29
N PRO A 161 28.45 -15.93 -18.51
CA PRO A 161 29.21 -16.26 -19.69
C PRO A 161 30.52 -15.46 -19.67
N GLU A 162 31.64 -16.17 -19.80
CA GLU A 162 32.95 -15.54 -19.92
C GLU A 162 32.86 -14.45 -21.00
N ARG A 163 33.21 -13.22 -20.62
CA ARG A 163 33.38 -12.15 -21.58
C ARG A 163 34.35 -12.66 -22.67
N GLU A 164 33.86 -12.78 -23.88
CA GLU A 164 34.74 -12.92 -25.05
C GLU A 164 35.84 -11.87 -24.93
N LYS A 165 37.09 -12.36 -24.89
CA LYS A 165 38.27 -11.48 -24.92
C LYS A 165 38.20 -10.66 -26.19
N GLU A 166 38.11 -9.35 -26.04
CA GLU A 166 38.26 -8.38 -27.11
C GLU A 166 39.58 -8.71 -27.84
N PRO A 167 39.59 -8.82 -29.18
CA PRO A 167 40.82 -9.06 -29.92
C PRO A 167 41.80 -7.90 -29.72
N GLU A 168 43.04 -8.25 -29.34
CA GLU A 168 44.12 -7.28 -29.18
C GLU A 168 44.29 -6.42 -30.49
N PRO A 169 44.50 -5.11 -30.34
CA PRO A 169 44.73 -4.26 -31.49
C PRO A 169 46.03 -4.64 -32.21
N VAL A 170 45.93 -5.03 -33.45
CA VAL A 170 47.08 -5.29 -34.33
C VAL A 170 47.88 -4.01 -34.48
N SER A 171 49.13 -3.98 -33.97
CA SER A 171 50.06 -2.91 -34.23
C SER A 171 50.37 -2.81 -35.74
N PRO A 172 50.33 -1.61 -36.35
CA PRO A 172 50.76 -1.45 -37.73
C PRO A 172 52.29 -1.58 -37.77
N ALA A 173 52.75 -2.58 -38.56
CA ALA A 173 54.15 -2.72 -38.90
C ALA A 173 54.64 -1.50 -39.67
N GLY A 174 55.72 -0.90 -39.19
CA GLY A 174 56.39 0.19 -39.85
C GLY A 174 57.03 -0.25 -41.19
N GLY A 175 56.96 0.65 -42.13
CA GLY A 175 57.69 0.73 -43.38
C GLY A 175 58.05 2.18 -43.66
#